data_1fc328fe8357e988f7c6cd8473b36d1b
#
_entry.id   1fc328fe8357e988f7c6cd8473b36d1b
#
_cell.length_a   1.000
_cell.length_b   1.000
_cell.length_c   1.000
_cell.angle_alpha   90.00
_cell.angle_beta   90.00
_cell.angle_gamma   90.00
#
_symmetry.space_group_name_H-M   'P 1'
#
loop_
_entity.id
_entity.type
_entity.pdbx_description
1 polymer ?
#
loop_
_entity_poly.entity_id
_entity_poly.type
_entity_poly.pdbx_seq_one_letter_code
_entity_poly.pdbx_strand_id
1 'polypeptide(L)'
;APIPVPELRAVPTSLGRLVRRSVVDLNALRLQEHGDPARTFLAAGAPWFLTLFGRDALIAARLMLPVDPSIALGTLRTLAARQGRTDDLDRAEQVGKILHEVRAETLDLLQGVVLPPEYYGTIDATPLWIVLLGDLVEGGLDPHASGLFDPLVAALTWLRESSDPDG
;
A
#
# COMPACT_ATOMS: atom_id res chain seq x y z
N ALA A 1 2.04 10.92 13.49
CA ALA A 1 1.44 10.65 14.80
C ALA A 1 1.25 9.14 14.98
N PRO A 2 1.24 8.61 16.23
CA PRO A 2 0.94 7.20 16.47
C PRO A 2 -0.52 6.88 16.14
N ILE A 3 -0.80 5.63 15.78
CA ILE A 3 -2.15 5.13 15.55
C ILE A 3 -2.95 5.25 16.85
N PRO A 4 -4.13 5.88 16.85
CA PRO A 4 -4.93 6.01 18.05
C PRO A 4 -5.46 4.64 18.50
N VAL A 5 -5.53 4.44 19.83
CA VAL A 5 -6.23 3.26 20.38
C VAL A 5 -7.73 3.58 20.37
N PRO A 6 -8.56 2.79 19.67
CA PRO A 6 -10.00 3.03 19.65
C PRO A 6 -10.63 2.88 21.04
N GLU A 7 -11.63 3.73 21.36
CA GLU A 7 -12.43 3.56 22.58
C GLU A 7 -13.31 2.31 22.46
N LEU A 8 -13.04 1.35 23.32
CA LEU A 8 -13.82 0.10 23.39
C LEU A 8 -14.76 0.17 24.57
N ARG A 9 -16.06 0.36 24.30
CA ARG A 9 -17.09 0.39 25.33
C ARG A 9 -17.74 -0.99 25.47
N ALA A 10 -17.96 -1.42 26.72
CA ALA A 10 -18.67 -2.66 27.05
C ALA A 10 -18.08 -3.95 26.43
N VAL A 11 -16.76 -4.01 26.23
CA VAL A 11 -16.06 -5.21 25.75
C VAL A 11 -15.35 -5.94 26.89
N PRO A 12 -15.20 -7.29 26.79
CA PRO A 12 -14.39 -8.05 27.75
C PRO A 12 -12.96 -7.49 27.87
N THR A 13 -12.41 -7.52 29.09
CA THR A 13 -11.04 -7.01 29.36
C THR A 13 -9.97 -7.68 28.49
N SER A 14 -10.15 -8.97 28.16
CA SER A 14 -9.27 -9.71 27.25
C SER A 14 -9.25 -9.11 25.84
N LEU A 15 -10.42 -8.77 25.29
CA LEU A 15 -10.52 -8.14 23.97
C LEU A 15 -9.92 -6.72 23.99
N GLY A 16 -10.16 -5.96 25.05
CA GLY A 16 -9.54 -4.64 25.22
C GLY A 16 -8.01 -4.69 25.27
N ARG A 17 -7.44 -5.72 25.92
CA ARG A 17 -5.97 -5.96 25.90
C ARG A 17 -5.47 -6.36 24.53
N LEU A 18 -6.18 -7.24 23.83
CA LEU A 18 -5.82 -7.67 22.47
C LEU A 18 -5.75 -6.47 21.54
N VAL A 19 -6.79 -5.64 21.48
CA VAL A 19 -6.82 -4.46 20.60
C VAL A 19 -5.69 -3.49 20.92
N ARG A 20 -5.44 -3.18 22.21
CA ARG A 20 -4.31 -2.31 22.59
C ARG A 20 -2.97 -2.90 22.13
N ARG A 21 -2.76 -4.19 22.29
CA ARG A 21 -1.55 -4.86 21.85
C ARG A 21 -1.40 -4.80 20.34
N SER A 22 -2.48 -5.08 19.58
CA SER A 22 -2.48 -5.01 18.12
C SER A 22 -2.11 -3.60 17.60
N VAL A 23 -2.65 -2.54 18.24
CA VAL A 23 -2.29 -1.16 17.88
C VAL A 23 -0.80 -0.88 18.14
N VAL A 24 -0.23 -1.38 19.24
CA VAL A 24 1.21 -1.25 19.53
C VAL A 24 2.04 -1.96 18.44
N ASP A 25 1.64 -3.18 18.08
CA ASP A 25 2.35 -3.96 17.06
C ASP A 25 2.24 -3.30 15.67
N LEU A 26 1.08 -2.77 15.29
CA LEU A 26 0.89 -2.01 14.05
C LEU A 26 1.72 -0.72 14.04
N ASN A 27 1.81 -0.01 15.16
CA ASN A 27 2.69 1.15 15.25
C ASN A 27 4.17 0.79 15.04
N ALA A 28 4.61 -0.38 15.50
CA ALA A 28 5.96 -0.88 15.27
C ALA A 28 6.23 -1.24 13.80
N LEU A 29 5.18 -1.58 13.03
CA LEU A 29 5.25 -1.87 11.60
C LEU A 29 5.05 -0.62 10.73
N ARG A 30 4.69 0.52 11.31
CA ARG A 30 4.50 1.76 10.57
C ARG A 30 5.84 2.36 10.18
N LEU A 31 6.10 2.37 8.89
CA LEU A 31 7.29 2.96 8.30
C LEU A 31 6.95 4.28 7.60
N GLN A 32 7.97 5.10 7.43
CA GLN A 32 7.91 6.37 6.72
C GLN A 32 8.96 6.38 5.64
N GLU A 33 8.61 6.85 4.46
CA GLU A 33 9.58 7.04 3.39
C GLU A 33 10.56 8.15 3.74
N HIS A 34 11.85 7.92 3.48
CA HIS A 34 12.90 8.87 3.85
C HIS A 34 12.65 10.23 3.18
N GLY A 35 12.64 11.30 3.98
CA GLY A 35 12.47 12.67 3.51
C GLY A 35 11.04 13.14 3.31
N ASP A 36 10.02 12.27 3.43
CA ASP A 36 8.63 12.68 3.24
C ASP A 36 7.69 12.14 4.35
N PRO A 37 7.33 12.96 5.35
CA PRO A 37 6.45 12.54 6.44
C PRO A 37 5.01 12.24 6.00
N ALA A 38 4.60 12.66 4.81
CA ALA A 38 3.28 12.36 4.26
C ALA A 38 3.20 10.96 3.62
N ARG A 39 4.35 10.33 3.38
CA ARG A 39 4.46 8.98 2.81
C ARG A 39 4.75 7.97 3.89
N THR A 40 3.68 7.44 4.47
CA THR A 40 3.76 6.41 5.51
C THR A 40 2.95 5.20 5.08
N PHE A 41 3.36 4.01 5.53
CA PHE A 41 2.69 2.76 5.23
C PHE A 41 2.91 1.75 6.36
N LEU A 42 2.15 0.67 6.37
CA LEU A 42 2.39 -0.47 7.23
C LEU A 42 3.21 -1.50 6.47
N ALA A 43 4.36 -1.88 7.02
CA ALA A 43 5.20 -2.94 6.47
C ALA A 43 4.49 -4.29 6.57
N ALA A 44 4.80 -5.20 5.66
CA ALA A 44 4.14 -6.50 5.58
C ALA A 44 4.42 -7.39 6.80
N GLY A 45 5.59 -7.28 7.42
CA GLY A 45 5.90 -7.99 8.65
C GLY A 45 7.38 -7.98 9.04
N ALA A 46 7.65 -8.17 10.33
CA ALA A 46 9.01 -8.27 10.85
C ALA A 46 9.35 -9.74 11.17
N PRO A 47 10.62 -10.14 11.08
CA PRO A 47 11.78 -9.35 10.65
C PRO A 47 12.02 -9.34 9.13
N TRP A 48 11.49 -10.31 8.38
CA TRP A 48 11.88 -10.60 6.99
C TRP A 48 11.20 -9.69 5.95
N PHE A 49 10.02 -9.16 6.28
CA PHE A 49 9.19 -8.36 5.38
C PHE A 49 8.98 -6.94 5.91
N LEU A 50 9.98 -6.40 6.64
CA LEU A 50 9.93 -5.04 7.18
C LEU A 50 10.23 -4.01 6.08
N THR A 51 9.41 -4.03 5.05
CA THR A 51 9.50 -3.19 3.87
C THR A 51 8.12 -2.96 3.24
N LEU A 52 8.08 -2.21 2.13
CA LEU A 52 6.86 -1.92 1.40
C LEU A 52 6.48 -3.11 0.50
N PHE A 53 5.30 -3.66 0.74
CA PHE A 53 4.60 -4.55 -0.18
C PHE A 53 3.28 -3.89 -0.59
N GLY A 54 3.03 -3.75 -1.89
CA GLY A 54 1.87 -3.02 -2.39
C GLY A 54 0.55 -3.59 -1.87
N ARG A 55 0.28 -4.85 -2.13
CA ARG A 55 -0.94 -5.54 -1.68
C ARG A 55 -1.13 -5.50 -0.18
N ASP A 56 -0.10 -5.88 0.58
CA ASP A 56 -0.17 -6.01 2.04
C ASP A 56 -0.43 -4.66 2.69
N ALA A 57 0.29 -3.62 2.26
CA ALA A 57 0.10 -2.26 2.75
C ALA A 57 -1.30 -1.71 2.41
N LEU A 58 -1.83 -2.00 1.21
CA LEU A 58 -3.16 -1.56 0.79
C LEU A 58 -4.28 -2.24 1.60
N ILE A 59 -4.19 -3.56 1.78
CA ILE A 59 -5.18 -4.31 2.58
C ILE A 59 -5.12 -3.86 4.04
N ALA A 60 -3.92 -3.76 4.64
CA ALA A 60 -3.76 -3.30 6.00
C ALA A 60 -4.30 -1.87 6.19
N ALA A 61 -3.99 -0.96 5.27
CA ALA A 61 -4.49 0.41 5.30
C ALA A 61 -6.02 0.47 5.19
N ARG A 62 -6.64 -0.35 4.33
CA ARG A 62 -8.09 -0.45 4.18
C ARG A 62 -8.78 -0.94 5.48
N LEU A 63 -8.21 -1.95 6.13
CA LEU A 63 -8.71 -2.44 7.42
C LEU A 63 -8.57 -1.39 8.54
N MET A 64 -7.63 -0.47 8.41
CA MET A 64 -7.41 0.61 9.37
C MET A 64 -8.26 1.87 9.13
N LEU A 65 -9.03 1.96 8.03
CA LEU A 65 -9.89 3.12 7.73
C LEU A 65 -10.79 3.55 8.91
N PRO A 66 -11.45 2.63 9.65
CA PRO A 66 -12.29 3.02 10.77
C PRO A 66 -11.53 3.58 11.98
N VAL A 67 -10.21 3.37 12.04
CA VAL A 67 -9.34 3.75 13.17
C VAL A 67 -8.52 4.99 12.85
N ASP A 68 -7.84 4.98 11.70
CA ASP A 68 -6.98 6.07 11.26
C ASP A 68 -6.89 6.13 9.71
N PRO A 69 -7.77 6.92 9.04
CA PRO A 69 -7.73 7.07 7.58
C PRO A 69 -6.42 7.68 7.04
N SER A 70 -5.61 8.33 7.90
CA SER A 70 -4.33 8.90 7.48
C SER A 70 -3.32 7.83 7.03
N ILE A 71 -3.46 6.59 7.51
CA ILE A 71 -2.65 5.45 7.07
C ILE A 71 -2.96 5.14 5.60
N ALA A 72 -4.24 5.13 5.23
CA ALA A 72 -4.66 4.89 3.84
C ALA A 72 -4.13 5.98 2.90
N LEU A 73 -4.27 7.24 3.27
CA LEU A 73 -3.74 8.35 2.48
C LEU A 73 -2.21 8.29 2.33
N GLY A 74 -1.51 7.99 3.42
CA GLY A 74 -0.05 7.82 3.41
C GLY A 74 0.39 6.67 2.49
N THR A 75 -0.28 5.52 2.59
CA THR A 75 -0.02 4.33 1.75
C THR A 75 -0.26 4.63 0.27
N LEU A 76 -1.39 5.28 -0.07
CA LEU A 76 -1.69 5.66 -1.45
C LEU A 76 -0.63 6.59 -2.02
N ARG A 77 -0.18 7.60 -1.27
CA ARG A 77 0.89 8.53 -1.69
C ARG A 77 2.24 7.83 -1.85
N THR A 78 2.56 6.91 -0.95
CA THR A 78 3.80 6.13 -1.04
C THR A 78 3.84 5.30 -2.31
N LEU A 79 2.75 4.59 -2.63
CA LEU A 79 2.65 3.76 -3.82
C LEU A 79 2.53 4.58 -5.11
N ALA A 80 1.80 5.71 -5.11
CA ALA A 80 1.71 6.62 -6.24
C ALA A 80 3.08 7.22 -6.64
N ALA A 81 3.92 7.52 -5.66
CA ALA A 81 5.27 8.02 -5.92
C ALA A 81 6.18 6.99 -6.63
N ARG A 82 5.85 5.70 -6.48
CA ARG A 82 6.54 4.55 -7.07
C ARG A 82 5.72 3.88 -8.17
N GLN A 83 4.67 4.52 -8.66
CA GLN A 83 3.88 4.00 -9.78
C GLN A 83 4.75 3.86 -11.03
N GLY A 84 4.58 2.76 -11.76
CA GLY A 84 5.35 2.46 -12.97
C GLY A 84 5.25 3.57 -14.01
N ARG A 85 6.40 3.88 -14.61
CA ARG A 85 6.56 4.99 -15.57
C ARG A 85 7.08 4.54 -16.92
N THR A 86 7.58 3.33 -16.98
CA THR A 86 8.19 2.73 -18.19
C THR A 86 7.76 1.28 -18.30
N ASP A 87 7.92 0.72 -19.49
CA ASP A 87 7.79 -0.72 -19.69
C ASP A 87 9.17 -1.36 -19.53
N ASP A 88 9.33 -2.14 -18.47
CA ASP A 88 10.57 -2.84 -18.13
C ASP A 88 10.23 -4.29 -17.76
N LEU A 89 10.63 -5.22 -18.62
CA LEU A 89 10.35 -6.65 -18.44
C LEU A 89 11.08 -7.26 -17.25
N ASP A 90 12.28 -6.79 -16.93
CA ASP A 90 13.08 -7.34 -15.82
C ASP A 90 12.47 -6.98 -14.48
N ARG A 91 11.83 -5.81 -14.39
CA ARG A 91 11.11 -5.34 -13.22
C ARG A 91 9.61 -5.71 -13.26
N ALA A 92 9.13 -6.26 -14.36
CA ALA A 92 7.70 -6.41 -14.67
C ALA A 92 6.93 -5.09 -14.51
N GLU A 93 7.60 -3.96 -14.74
CA GLU A 93 7.05 -2.62 -14.68
C GLU A 93 6.27 -2.31 -15.96
N GLN A 94 5.16 -1.62 -15.80
CA GLN A 94 4.36 -1.08 -16.90
C GLN A 94 3.85 0.30 -16.48
N VAL A 95 3.64 1.18 -17.45
CA VAL A 95 3.13 2.54 -17.17
C VAL A 95 1.78 2.46 -16.43
N GLY A 96 1.69 3.12 -15.28
CA GLY A 96 0.47 3.16 -14.46
C GLY A 96 0.30 2.01 -13.46
N LYS A 97 1.12 0.97 -13.53
CA LYS A 97 1.06 -0.20 -12.65
C LYS A 97 1.56 0.15 -11.23
N ILE A 98 0.91 -0.37 -10.22
CA ILE A 98 1.34 -0.21 -8.83
C ILE A 98 2.36 -1.29 -8.46
N LEU A 99 3.38 -0.89 -7.71
CA LEU A 99 4.49 -1.70 -7.23
C LEU A 99 4.02 -2.93 -6.45
N HIS A 100 4.69 -4.06 -6.64
CA HIS A 100 4.52 -5.26 -5.82
C HIS A 100 5.31 -5.17 -4.52
N GLU A 101 6.61 -4.97 -4.61
CA GLU A 101 7.49 -4.93 -3.43
C GLU A 101 8.73 -4.06 -3.64
N VAL A 102 9.26 -3.56 -2.52
CA VAL A 102 10.57 -2.92 -2.43
C VAL A 102 11.49 -3.80 -1.59
N ARG A 103 12.72 -4.01 -2.05
CA ARG A 103 13.79 -4.69 -1.33
C ARG A 103 15.00 -3.78 -1.18
N ALA A 104 15.81 -4.03 -0.17
CA ALA A 104 17.07 -3.29 0.01
C ALA A 104 18.10 -3.66 -1.07
N GLU A 105 18.06 -4.92 -1.52
CA GLU A 105 19.00 -5.50 -2.47
C GLU A 105 18.28 -6.40 -3.47
N THR A 106 18.94 -6.69 -4.58
CA THR A 106 18.51 -7.69 -5.55
C THR A 106 18.43 -9.07 -4.88
N LEU A 107 17.33 -9.77 -5.08
CA LEU A 107 17.15 -11.13 -4.59
C LEU A 107 17.39 -12.13 -5.73
N ASP A 108 18.43 -12.93 -5.58
CA ASP A 108 18.68 -14.06 -6.48
C ASP A 108 17.95 -15.29 -5.94
N LEU A 109 16.90 -15.69 -6.62
CA LEU A 109 16.19 -16.92 -6.36
C LEU A 109 16.91 -18.05 -7.10
N LEU A 110 17.19 -19.15 -6.39
CA LEU A 110 17.77 -20.34 -6.97
C LEU A 110 17.08 -20.69 -8.30
N GLN A 111 17.87 -20.98 -9.37
CA GLN A 111 17.48 -21.26 -10.76
C GLN A 111 17.51 -20.05 -11.72
N GLY A 112 18.22 -18.96 -11.38
CA GLY A 112 18.45 -17.85 -12.30
C GLY A 112 17.31 -16.83 -12.39
N VAL A 113 16.36 -16.89 -11.45
CA VAL A 113 15.35 -15.85 -11.29
C VAL A 113 15.89 -14.77 -10.36
N VAL A 114 16.08 -13.58 -10.89
CA VAL A 114 16.56 -12.41 -10.16
C VAL A 114 15.43 -11.41 -9.99
N LEU A 115 15.11 -11.06 -8.74
CA LEU A 115 14.15 -10.00 -8.46
C LEU A 115 14.90 -8.69 -8.15
N PRO A 116 14.64 -7.61 -8.90
CA PRO A 116 15.26 -6.31 -8.67
C PRO A 116 14.75 -5.65 -7.37
N PRO A 117 15.44 -4.61 -6.86
CA PRO A 117 15.04 -3.92 -5.62
C PRO A 117 13.62 -3.34 -5.65
N GLU A 118 13.15 -2.88 -6.81
CA GLU A 118 11.76 -2.51 -7.05
C GLU A 118 11.17 -3.46 -8.08
N TYR A 119 10.14 -4.20 -7.70
CA TYR A 119 9.51 -5.21 -8.52
C TYR A 119 8.00 -4.99 -8.65
N TYR A 120 7.46 -5.11 -9.86
CA TYR A 120 6.06 -4.83 -10.20
C TYR A 120 5.27 -6.07 -10.61
N GLY A 121 5.83 -7.26 -10.45
CA GLY A 121 5.20 -8.52 -10.87
C GLY A 121 4.00 -8.92 -10.03
N THR A 122 2.94 -8.14 -10.11
CA THR A 122 1.65 -8.38 -9.44
C THR A 122 0.51 -7.88 -10.33
N ILE A 123 -0.69 -8.46 -10.16
CA ILE A 123 -1.91 -8.03 -10.86
C ILE A 123 -2.92 -7.38 -9.91
N ASP A 124 -2.77 -7.55 -8.61
CA ASP A 124 -3.75 -7.18 -7.60
C ASP A 124 -3.49 -5.81 -6.95
N ALA A 125 -2.23 -5.35 -6.88
CA ALA A 125 -1.90 -4.09 -6.22
C ALA A 125 -2.57 -2.88 -6.89
N THR A 126 -2.63 -2.84 -8.23
CA THR A 126 -3.24 -1.71 -8.96
C THR A 126 -4.75 -1.60 -8.70
N PRO A 127 -5.57 -2.64 -8.87
CA PRO A 127 -6.99 -2.56 -8.54
C PRO A 127 -7.23 -2.30 -7.04
N LEU A 128 -6.45 -2.87 -6.13
CA LEU A 128 -6.56 -2.60 -4.69
C LEU A 128 -6.26 -1.13 -4.35
N TRP A 129 -5.28 -0.51 -5.04
CA TRP A 129 -4.98 0.91 -4.88
C TRP A 129 -6.16 1.79 -5.31
N ILE A 130 -6.79 1.47 -6.46
CA ILE A 130 -7.99 2.17 -6.96
C ILE A 130 -9.14 2.03 -5.96
N VAL A 131 -9.39 0.83 -5.45
CA VAL A 131 -10.46 0.57 -4.46
C VAL A 131 -10.23 1.37 -3.18
N LEU A 132 -9.00 1.37 -2.63
CA LEU A 132 -8.70 2.12 -1.42
C LEU A 132 -8.84 3.62 -1.61
N LEU A 133 -8.46 4.15 -2.79
CA LEU A 133 -8.70 5.56 -3.12
C LEU A 133 -10.20 5.85 -3.21
N GLY A 134 -10.99 4.96 -3.82
CA GLY A 134 -12.46 5.06 -3.86
C GLY A 134 -13.08 5.16 -2.47
N ASP A 135 -12.67 4.27 -1.54
CA ASP A 135 -13.14 4.30 -0.14
C ASP A 135 -12.85 5.67 0.53
N LEU A 136 -11.67 6.27 0.26
CA LEU A 136 -11.33 7.59 0.80
C LEU A 136 -12.12 8.73 0.13
N VAL A 137 -12.41 8.64 -1.17
CA VAL A 137 -13.23 9.61 -1.90
C VAL A 137 -14.66 9.58 -1.37
N GLU A 138 -15.24 8.41 -1.12
CA GLU A 138 -16.53 8.26 -0.45
C GLU A 138 -16.51 8.88 0.96
N GLY A 139 -15.36 8.83 1.64
CA GLY A 139 -15.11 9.51 2.91
C GLY A 139 -14.87 11.03 2.80
N GLY A 140 -14.92 11.59 1.60
CA GLY A 140 -14.79 13.04 1.36
C GLY A 140 -13.41 13.51 0.92
N LEU A 141 -12.47 12.62 0.58
CA LEU A 141 -11.17 12.99 0.03
C LEU A 141 -11.35 13.58 -1.39
N ASP A 142 -10.73 14.71 -1.66
CA ASP A 142 -10.56 15.23 -3.02
C ASP A 142 -9.27 14.68 -3.65
N PRO A 143 -9.36 13.86 -4.72
CA PRO A 143 -8.19 13.30 -5.40
C PRO A 143 -7.27 14.36 -6.01
N HIS A 144 -7.83 15.48 -6.51
CA HIS A 144 -7.04 16.60 -7.06
C HIS A 144 -6.25 17.31 -5.97
N ALA A 145 -6.91 17.70 -4.88
CA ALA A 145 -6.25 18.37 -3.76
C ALA A 145 -5.22 17.48 -3.05
N SER A 146 -5.41 16.16 -3.07
CA SER A 146 -4.46 15.20 -2.49
C SER A 146 -3.28 14.85 -3.39
N GLY A 147 -3.31 15.24 -4.67
CA GLY A 147 -2.28 14.90 -5.67
C GLY A 147 -2.37 13.46 -6.19
N LEU A 148 -3.53 12.79 -6.02
CA LEU A 148 -3.73 11.40 -6.42
C LEU A 148 -4.55 11.23 -7.71
N PHE A 149 -4.98 12.34 -8.33
CA PHE A 149 -5.80 12.28 -9.55
C PHE A 149 -5.03 11.75 -10.75
N ASP A 150 -3.84 12.29 -11.05
CA ASP A 150 -3.03 11.80 -12.18
C ASP A 150 -2.59 10.34 -12.00
N PRO A 151 -2.12 9.90 -10.81
CA PRO A 151 -1.90 8.47 -10.52
C PRO A 151 -3.15 7.60 -10.73
N LEU A 152 -4.34 8.10 -10.37
CA LEU A 152 -5.59 7.37 -10.60
C LEU A 152 -5.86 7.15 -12.09
N VAL A 153 -5.71 8.20 -12.89
CA VAL A 153 -5.91 8.11 -14.35
C VAL A 153 -4.93 7.10 -14.96
N ALA A 154 -3.66 7.12 -14.55
CA ALA A 154 -2.66 6.16 -15.02
C ALA A 154 -2.99 4.71 -14.60
N ALA A 155 -3.42 4.49 -13.35
CA ALA A 155 -3.81 3.18 -12.85
C ALA A 155 -5.05 2.62 -13.58
N LEU A 156 -6.06 3.46 -13.82
CA LEU A 156 -7.26 3.06 -14.57
C LEU A 156 -6.93 2.75 -16.04
N THR A 157 -6.01 3.48 -16.65
CA THR A 157 -5.54 3.22 -18.01
C THR A 157 -4.85 1.87 -18.08
N TRP A 158 -3.91 1.60 -17.16
CA TRP A 158 -3.24 0.31 -17.07
C TRP A 158 -4.24 -0.83 -16.87
N LEU A 159 -5.21 -0.68 -15.97
CA LEU A 159 -6.22 -1.71 -15.70
C LEU A 159 -7.03 -2.04 -16.96
N ARG A 160 -7.47 -1.02 -17.70
CA ARG A 160 -8.23 -1.19 -18.94
C ARG A 160 -7.41 -1.90 -20.02
N GLU A 161 -6.11 -1.52 -20.16
CA GLU A 161 -5.23 -2.09 -21.18
C GLU A 161 -4.76 -3.52 -20.83
N SER A 162 -4.76 -3.86 -19.54
CA SER A 162 -4.40 -5.19 -19.04
C SER A 162 -5.61 -6.14 -18.91
N SER A 163 -6.82 -5.65 -19.12
CA SER A 163 -8.05 -6.45 -19.07
C SER A 163 -8.24 -7.22 -20.37
N ASP A 164 -8.79 -8.45 -20.27
CA ASP A 164 -9.19 -9.20 -21.45
C ASP A 164 -10.31 -8.44 -22.19
N PRO A 165 -10.20 -8.24 -23.52
CA PRO A 165 -11.24 -7.59 -24.32
C PRO A 165 -12.60 -8.30 -24.24
N ASP A 166 -12.60 -9.58 -23.95
CA ASP A 166 -13.80 -10.41 -23.90
C ASP A 166 -14.39 -10.57 -22.46
N GLY A 167 -13.80 -9.89 -21.44
CA GLY A 167 -14.32 -9.75 -20.07
C GLY A 167 -13.91 -10.83 -19.12
#